data_b75b2c87a7c4db5af8c7a1dd3b61b4ca
#
_entry.id   b75b2c87a7c4db5af8c7a1dd3b61b4ca
#
_cell.length_a   1.000
_cell.length_b   1.000
_cell.length_c   1.000
_cell.angle_alpha   90.00
_cell.angle_beta   90.00
_cell.angle_gamma   90.00
#
_symmetry.space_group_name_H-M   'P 1'
#
loop_
_entity.id
_entity.type
_entity.pdbx_description
1 polymer ?
#
loop_
_entity_poly.entity_id
_entity_poly.type
_entity_poly.pdbx_seq_one_letter_code
_entity_poly.pdbx_strand_id
1 'polypeptide(L)'
;MTVKRGDYVIVRTGQMERCLKAGSWDGYPGGDAPGFAFETLDWIARTQLAALASDTWGCEVRPNNTEGGINQPWHWITIPIMGMTMGEIFYLKDLADDCAADEVYEFMFVAPAIPITGAVGSPTNPLAIK
;
A
#
# COMPACT_ATOMS: atom_id res chain seq x y z
N MET A 1 -15.84 7.82 -7.19
CA MET A 1 -15.55 6.68 -6.25
C MET A 1 -15.72 7.15 -4.82
N THR A 2 -16.33 6.36 -3.95
CA THR A 2 -16.47 6.63 -2.52
C THR A 2 -16.01 5.40 -1.74
N VAL A 3 -14.99 5.58 -0.91
CA VAL A 3 -14.45 4.49 -0.08
C VAL A 3 -15.42 4.17 1.04
N LYS A 4 -15.68 2.88 1.27
CA LYS A 4 -16.66 2.36 2.21
C LYS A 4 -16.00 1.43 3.22
N ARG A 5 -16.75 1.10 4.27
CA ARG A 5 -16.36 0.08 5.23
C ARG A 5 -16.10 -1.25 4.54
N GLY A 6 -14.97 -1.86 4.85
CA GLY A 6 -14.57 -3.16 4.32
C GLY A 6 -13.85 -3.12 2.99
N ASP A 7 -13.65 -1.92 2.42
CA ASP A 7 -12.90 -1.81 1.18
C ASP A 7 -11.41 -2.08 1.39
N TYR A 8 -10.79 -2.66 0.38
CA TYR A 8 -9.35 -2.75 0.23
C TYR A 8 -8.90 -1.56 -0.63
N VAL A 9 -8.16 -0.63 -0.05
CA VAL A 9 -7.71 0.58 -0.76
C VAL A 9 -6.31 0.39 -1.31
N ILE A 10 -6.15 0.58 -2.62
CA ILE A 10 -4.88 0.47 -3.32
C ILE A 10 -4.48 1.84 -3.85
N VAL A 11 -3.28 2.30 -3.50
CA VAL A 11 -2.77 3.63 -3.88
C VAL A 11 -1.54 3.48 -4.75
N ARG A 12 -1.62 4.03 -5.97
CA ARG A 12 -0.47 4.13 -6.87
C ARG A 12 0.24 5.46 -6.64
N THR A 13 1.52 5.40 -6.32
CA THR A 13 2.39 6.56 -6.13
C THR A 13 3.30 6.82 -7.33
N GLY A 14 3.55 5.79 -8.15
CA GLY A 14 4.50 5.81 -9.25
C GLY A 14 5.93 5.41 -8.86
N GLN A 15 6.18 5.08 -7.60
CA GLN A 15 7.52 4.71 -7.15
C GLN A 15 8.05 3.44 -7.81
N MET A 16 7.20 2.41 -7.94
CA MET A 16 7.59 1.16 -8.61
C MET A 16 8.00 1.42 -10.07
N GLU A 17 7.24 2.21 -10.80
CA GLU A 17 7.54 2.54 -12.18
C GLU A 17 8.85 3.33 -12.32
N ARG A 18 9.12 4.24 -11.37
CA ARG A 18 10.39 4.96 -11.29
C ARG A 18 11.56 4.00 -11.14
N CYS A 19 11.48 3.03 -10.23
CA CYS A 19 12.50 2.02 -10.01
C CYS A 19 12.70 1.13 -11.25
N LEU A 20 11.62 0.68 -11.86
CA LEU A 20 11.66 -0.12 -13.09
C LEU A 20 12.31 0.64 -14.25
N LYS A 21 11.95 1.91 -14.44
CA LYS A 21 12.56 2.76 -15.48
C LYS A 21 14.05 3.00 -15.24
N ALA A 22 14.45 3.16 -13.99
CA ALA A 22 15.85 3.33 -13.60
C ALA A 22 16.65 2.02 -13.67
N GLY A 23 16.00 0.86 -13.71
CA GLY A 23 16.64 -0.45 -13.59
C GLY A 23 17.35 -0.64 -12.24
N SER A 24 16.93 0.11 -11.22
CA SER A 24 17.57 0.15 -9.92
C SER A 24 16.60 0.60 -8.84
N TRP A 25 16.79 0.09 -7.64
CA TRP A 25 16.10 0.58 -6.43
C TRP A 25 16.63 1.94 -5.95
N ASP A 26 17.82 2.36 -6.39
CA ASP A 26 18.43 3.69 -6.16
C ASP A 26 18.37 4.13 -4.68
N GLY A 27 18.86 3.28 -3.78
CA GLY A 27 18.79 3.51 -2.33
C GLY A 27 17.42 3.28 -1.68
N TYR A 28 16.36 3.17 -2.46
CA TYR A 28 15.10 2.64 -2.03
C TYR A 28 15.24 1.12 -1.77
N PRO A 29 14.77 0.54 -0.67
CA PRO A 29 13.75 1.04 0.25
C PRO A 29 14.27 1.83 1.47
N GLY A 30 15.54 2.01 1.65
CA GLY A 30 16.09 2.67 2.85
C GLY A 30 15.96 4.19 2.88
N GLY A 31 15.67 4.84 1.74
CA GLY A 31 15.58 6.29 1.58
C GLY A 31 14.17 6.85 1.64
N ASP A 32 14.02 8.06 1.15
CA ASP A 32 12.74 8.76 1.03
C ASP A 32 11.77 7.99 0.14
N ALA A 33 10.51 7.96 0.53
CA ALA A 33 9.46 7.26 -0.21
C ALA A 33 8.11 7.99 -0.09
N PRO A 34 7.33 8.06 -1.18
CA PRO A 34 5.94 8.48 -1.08
C PRO A 34 5.11 7.39 -0.36
N GLY A 35 4.03 7.79 0.28
CA GLY A 35 3.16 6.82 0.96
C GLY A 35 2.11 7.47 1.83
N PHE A 36 1.47 6.67 2.67
CA PHE A 36 0.48 7.13 3.62
C PHE A 36 1.14 7.92 4.74
N ALA A 37 0.66 9.13 4.99
CA ALA A 37 1.10 9.96 6.10
C ALA A 37 0.43 9.53 7.41
N PHE A 38 1.07 9.83 8.55
CA PHE A 38 0.56 9.47 9.87
C PHE A 38 -0.87 9.98 10.11
N GLU A 39 -1.19 11.15 9.59
CA GLU A 39 -2.50 11.80 9.71
C GLU A 39 -3.63 11.01 9.04
N THR A 40 -3.32 10.07 8.14
CA THR A 40 -4.32 9.21 7.50
C THR A 40 -4.92 8.17 8.44
N LEU A 41 -4.30 7.90 9.59
CA LEU A 41 -4.74 6.89 10.56
C LEU A 41 -6.17 7.11 11.05
N ASP A 42 -6.53 8.36 11.33
CA ASP A 42 -7.88 8.71 11.77
C ASP A 42 -8.93 8.42 10.68
N TRP A 43 -8.62 8.73 9.43
CA TRP A 43 -9.49 8.39 8.31
C TRP A 43 -9.62 6.87 8.14
N ILE A 44 -8.50 6.13 8.20
CA ILE A 44 -8.48 4.66 8.10
C ILE A 44 -9.38 4.04 9.18
N ALA A 45 -9.20 4.48 10.43
CA ALA A 45 -9.99 3.98 11.56
C ALA A 45 -11.48 4.26 11.41
N ARG A 46 -11.84 5.49 11.04
CA ARG A 46 -13.26 5.89 10.88
C ARG A 46 -13.93 5.19 9.70
N THR A 47 -13.20 4.98 8.60
CA THR A 47 -13.72 4.31 7.41
C THR A 47 -13.83 2.80 7.60
N GLN A 48 -13.08 2.24 8.55
CA GLN A 48 -13.04 0.79 8.82
C GLN A 48 -12.65 -0.02 7.57
N LEU A 49 -11.53 0.38 6.96
CA LEU A 49 -10.98 -0.32 5.80
C LEU A 49 -10.60 -1.77 6.17
N ALA A 50 -10.73 -2.68 5.22
CA ALA A 50 -10.27 -4.06 5.39
C ALA A 50 -8.75 -4.16 5.26
N ALA A 51 -8.17 -3.43 4.32
CA ALA A 51 -6.74 -3.48 4.04
C ALA A 51 -6.28 -2.30 3.18
N LEU A 52 -4.97 -2.16 3.07
CA LEU A 52 -4.29 -1.13 2.29
C LEU A 52 -3.17 -1.75 1.46
N ALA A 53 -2.91 -1.20 0.28
CA ALA A 53 -1.73 -1.53 -0.50
C ALA A 53 -1.20 -0.34 -1.29
N SER A 54 0.08 -0.39 -1.65
CA SER A 54 0.68 0.56 -2.56
C SER A 54 1.79 -0.08 -3.41
N ASP A 55 2.29 0.69 -4.36
CA ASP A 55 3.45 0.37 -5.18
C ASP A 55 4.78 0.74 -4.49
N THR A 56 4.74 1.14 -3.22
CA THR A 56 5.94 1.49 -2.46
C THR A 56 6.34 0.39 -1.49
N TRP A 57 7.61 0.33 -1.14
CA TRP A 57 8.08 -0.43 0.00
C TRP A 57 7.66 0.27 1.29
N GLY A 58 6.91 -0.43 2.11
CA GLY A 58 6.48 0.04 3.42
C GLY A 58 5.23 0.92 3.42
N CYS A 59 4.56 1.14 2.32
CA CYS A 59 3.33 1.96 2.22
C CYS A 59 3.39 3.35 2.86
N GLU A 60 4.15 3.53 3.92
CA GLU A 60 4.28 4.76 4.71
C GLU A 60 5.20 5.78 4.05
N VAL A 61 4.85 7.05 4.13
CA VAL A 61 5.70 8.16 3.65
C VAL A 61 6.98 8.26 4.49
N ARG A 62 8.08 8.49 3.81
CA ARG A 62 9.37 8.77 4.46
C ARG A 62 10.07 9.98 3.82
N PRO A 63 10.63 10.88 4.63
CA PRO A 63 10.47 10.95 6.09
C PRO A 63 9.02 11.21 6.48
N ASN A 64 8.62 10.76 7.67
CA ASN A 64 7.33 11.14 8.25
C ASN A 64 7.46 12.45 9.02
N ASN A 65 6.32 13.09 9.31
CA ASN A 65 6.26 14.40 9.98
C ASN A 65 6.04 14.28 11.50
N THR A 66 6.17 13.08 12.08
CA THR A 66 5.98 12.92 13.52
C THR A 66 7.16 13.49 14.32
N GLU A 67 6.87 14.07 15.47
CA GLU A 67 7.89 14.58 16.37
C GLU A 67 8.76 13.44 16.95
N GLY A 68 10.02 13.75 17.28
CA GLY A 68 10.92 12.81 17.95
C GLY A 68 11.60 11.79 17.04
N GLY A 69 11.50 11.90 15.72
CA GLY A 69 12.20 11.03 14.79
C GLY A 69 11.79 9.55 14.87
N ILE A 70 10.53 9.29 15.18
CA ILE A 70 10.00 7.93 15.26
C ILE A 70 10.04 7.29 13.87
N ASN A 71 10.64 6.09 13.79
CA ASN A 71 10.69 5.34 12.56
C ASN A 71 9.41 4.56 12.34
N GLN A 72 8.77 4.77 11.21
CA GLN A 72 7.57 4.06 10.74
C GLN A 72 6.38 4.05 11.74
N PRO A 73 5.98 5.21 12.31
CA PRO A 73 4.91 5.25 13.30
C PRO A 73 3.55 4.79 12.76
N TRP A 74 3.29 4.99 11.48
CA TRP A 74 2.07 4.54 10.82
C TRP A 74 1.96 3.01 10.80
N HIS A 75 3.06 2.28 10.55
CA HIS A 75 3.13 0.83 10.61
C HIS A 75 2.80 0.30 12.01
N TRP A 76 3.32 0.93 13.05
CA TRP A 76 3.07 0.53 14.44
C TRP A 76 1.60 0.65 14.83
N ILE A 77 0.86 1.51 14.20
CA ILE A 77 -0.57 1.65 14.45
C ILE A 77 -1.38 0.70 13.55
N THR A 78 -1.09 0.68 12.24
CA THR A 78 -1.91 -0.09 11.29
C THR A 78 -1.80 -1.59 11.48
N ILE A 79 -0.58 -2.12 11.66
CA ILE A 79 -0.39 -3.58 11.74
C ILE A 79 -0.79 -4.12 13.12
N PRO A 80 -0.09 -3.82 14.23
CA PRO A 80 -0.36 -4.49 15.51
C PRO A 80 -1.58 -3.92 16.25
N ILE A 81 -1.93 -2.65 16.08
CA ILE A 81 -3.03 -2.04 16.83
C ILE A 81 -4.36 -2.14 16.08
N MET A 82 -4.36 -1.80 14.79
CA MET A 82 -5.58 -1.90 13.97
C MET A 82 -5.81 -3.30 13.39
N GLY A 83 -4.78 -4.16 13.36
CA GLY A 83 -4.87 -5.51 12.80
C GLY A 83 -5.05 -5.52 11.28
N MET A 84 -4.51 -4.52 10.58
CA MET A 84 -4.70 -4.38 9.15
C MET A 84 -3.72 -5.24 8.35
N THR A 85 -4.19 -5.80 7.26
CA THR A 85 -3.36 -6.39 6.23
C THR A 85 -2.81 -5.29 5.33
N MET A 86 -1.53 -5.39 4.96
CA MET A 86 -0.90 -4.47 4.03
C MET A 86 -0.28 -5.21 2.84
N GLY A 87 -0.39 -4.59 1.66
CA GLY A 87 0.29 -5.00 0.45
C GLY A 87 1.32 -3.95 0.04
N GLU A 88 2.53 -4.40 -0.31
CA GLU A 88 3.65 -3.54 -0.65
C GLU A 88 4.22 -3.90 -2.01
N ILE A 89 4.83 -2.93 -2.69
CA ILE A 89 5.57 -3.15 -3.94
C ILE A 89 4.67 -3.74 -5.05
N PHE A 90 3.40 -3.37 -5.09
CA PHE A 90 2.51 -3.82 -6.16
C PHE A 90 2.85 -3.11 -7.48
N TYR A 91 2.85 -3.85 -8.59
CA TYR A 91 2.90 -3.24 -9.91
C TYR A 91 1.50 -2.78 -10.30
N LEU A 92 1.28 -1.49 -10.27
CA LEU A 92 -0.06 -0.91 -10.41
C LEU A 92 -0.29 -0.15 -11.73
N LYS A 93 0.73 -0.07 -12.59
CA LYS A 93 0.62 0.76 -13.80
C LYS A 93 -0.50 0.32 -14.73
N ASP A 94 -0.54 -0.95 -15.10
CA ASP A 94 -1.50 -1.45 -16.07
C ASP A 94 -2.94 -1.35 -15.55
N LEU A 95 -3.14 -1.65 -14.25
CA LEU A 95 -4.42 -1.46 -13.59
C LEU A 95 -4.84 0.02 -13.56
N ALA A 96 -3.92 0.92 -13.29
CA ALA A 96 -4.21 2.34 -13.24
C ALA A 96 -4.56 2.90 -14.63
N ASP A 97 -3.87 2.44 -15.67
CA ASP A 97 -4.15 2.83 -17.06
C ASP A 97 -5.54 2.32 -17.50
N ASP A 98 -5.90 1.10 -17.14
CA ASP A 98 -7.21 0.52 -17.41
C ASP A 98 -8.34 1.27 -16.66
N CYS A 99 -8.15 1.52 -15.37
CA CYS A 99 -9.09 2.31 -14.57
C CYS A 99 -9.27 3.75 -15.11
N ALA A 100 -8.21 4.35 -15.62
CA ALA A 100 -8.28 5.68 -16.20
C ALA A 100 -9.00 5.69 -17.55
N ALA A 101 -8.92 4.60 -18.32
CA ALA A 101 -9.54 4.49 -19.62
C ALA A 101 -11.07 4.37 -19.56
N ASP A 102 -11.58 3.65 -18.57
CA ASP A 102 -13.03 3.44 -18.41
C ASP A 102 -13.65 4.19 -17.22
N GLU A 103 -12.83 4.92 -16.46
CA GLU A 103 -13.21 5.67 -15.24
C GLU A 103 -13.80 4.79 -14.13
N VAL A 104 -13.55 3.46 -14.18
CA VAL A 104 -14.00 2.49 -13.16
C VAL A 104 -12.83 2.11 -12.28
N TYR A 105 -12.88 2.49 -11.01
CA TYR A 105 -11.84 2.28 -10.00
C TYR A 105 -12.23 1.23 -8.95
N GLU A 106 -13.29 0.49 -9.19
CA GLU A 106 -13.79 -0.59 -8.33
C GLU A 106 -13.65 -1.92 -9.07
N PHE A 107 -13.10 -2.93 -8.40
CA PHE A 107 -12.84 -4.25 -8.98
C PHE A 107 -12.82 -5.32 -7.89
N MET A 108 -12.98 -6.57 -8.28
CA MET A 108 -12.75 -7.69 -7.39
C MET A 108 -11.23 -7.88 -7.21
N PHE A 109 -10.76 -7.87 -5.97
CA PHE A 109 -9.35 -8.05 -5.65
C PHE A 109 -9.08 -9.41 -5.01
N VAL A 110 -8.08 -10.12 -5.52
CA VAL A 110 -7.68 -11.45 -5.03
C VAL A 110 -6.16 -11.46 -4.83
N ALA A 111 -5.70 -11.65 -3.61
CA ALA A 111 -4.28 -11.69 -3.27
C ALA A 111 -3.99 -12.75 -2.18
N PRO A 112 -4.08 -14.04 -2.50
CA PRO A 112 -3.86 -15.09 -1.53
C PRO A 112 -2.40 -15.10 -1.06
N ALA A 113 -2.20 -15.13 0.25
CA ALA A 113 -0.89 -15.32 0.85
C ALA A 113 -0.42 -16.77 0.67
N ILE A 114 0.89 -16.95 0.45
CA ILE A 114 1.50 -18.28 0.47
C ILE A 114 1.61 -18.74 1.92
N PRO A 115 1.10 -19.92 2.31
CA PRO A 115 1.13 -20.40 3.69
C PRO A 115 2.54 -20.86 4.08
N ILE A 116 3.39 -19.92 4.51
CA ILE A 116 4.74 -20.19 4.98
C ILE A 116 4.72 -20.30 6.51
N THR A 117 5.03 -21.47 7.05
CA THR A 117 5.03 -21.70 8.49
C THR A 117 5.96 -20.73 9.24
N GLY A 118 5.42 -20.01 10.21
CA GLY A 118 6.17 -19.05 11.04
C GLY A 118 6.45 -17.70 10.38
N ALA A 119 6.02 -17.48 9.13
CA ALA A 119 6.16 -16.18 8.48
C ALA A 119 5.07 -15.21 8.93
N VAL A 120 5.42 -13.94 9.05
CA VAL A 120 4.50 -12.82 9.32
C VAL A 120 3.96 -12.16 8.03
N GLY A 121 4.49 -12.57 6.88
CA GLY A 121 4.09 -12.12 5.57
C GLY A 121 4.58 -13.09 4.49
N SER A 122 4.10 -12.91 3.26
CA SER A 122 4.52 -13.73 2.12
C SER A 122 4.48 -12.93 0.82
N PRO A 123 5.23 -13.35 -0.20
CA PRO A 123 4.98 -12.89 -1.55
C PRO A 123 3.53 -13.21 -1.96
N THR A 124 2.93 -12.32 -2.72
CA THR A 124 1.61 -12.51 -3.32
C THR A 124 1.68 -12.24 -4.82
N ASN A 125 0.74 -12.80 -5.57
CA ASN A 125 0.51 -12.44 -6.97
C ASN A 125 -0.91 -11.89 -7.09
N PRO A 126 -1.10 -10.58 -6.78
CA PRO A 126 -2.43 -9.99 -6.72
C PRO A 126 -3.08 -9.90 -8.09
N LEU A 127 -4.39 -10.13 -8.12
CA LEU A 127 -5.24 -10.00 -9.30
C LEU A 127 -6.31 -8.95 -9.05
N ALA A 128 -6.49 -8.06 -10.00
CA ALA A 128 -7.65 -7.17 -10.10
C ALA A 128 -8.53 -7.67 -11.26
N ILE A 129 -9.79 -7.96 -10.96
CA ILE A 129 -10.74 -8.53 -11.93
C ILE A 129 -11.87 -7.54 -12.13
N LYS A 130 -11.97 -6.99 -13.33
CA LYS A 130 -13.00 -6.04 -13.76
C LYS A 130 -13.96 -6.71 -14.71
#